data_e257b2e67bab7440428958d489d1568b
#
_entry.id   e257b2e67bab7440428958d489d1568b
#
_cell.length_a   1.000
_cell.length_b   1.000
_cell.length_c   1.000
_cell.angle_alpha   90.00
_cell.angle_beta   90.00
_cell.angle_gamma   90.00
#
_symmetry.space_group_name_H-M   'P 1'
#
loop_
_entity.id
_entity.type
_entity.pdbx_description
1 polymer ?
#
loop_
_entity_poly.entity_id
_entity_poly.type
_entity_poly.pdbx_seq_one_letter_code
_entity_poly.pdbx_strand_id
1 'polypeptide(L)'
;MNKAIVLVLDDDIAMQEQVADRLLALGVDSVCVGNMTDANAEMQKQNFNFIVLDLEIPVRYGSMTRVENGKLFLSQLREKYNRDELPVIVITGHGLKDTDLCTEVFGLDANDFIKKPFVSQGHTFESAVRKYLASSREKTVADIWLSREKVKGSTQWTVVCKDGTRRTASIRSDCKRNKILEVIYLKQNDGVIPHQDIYDGCNWDEFEYFKKEKNGSFSAKRGPLRSQMSRIEKALGIIMEIRQDGVDITRPEHSI
;
A
#
# COMPACT_ATOMS: atom_id res chain seq x y z
N MET A 1 -15.70 -9.87 -12.60
CA MET A 1 -15.26 -8.77 -11.70
C MET A 1 -14.64 -9.42 -10.49
N ASN A 2 -13.40 -9.12 -10.14
CA ASN A 2 -12.83 -9.61 -8.90
C ASN A 2 -13.55 -8.92 -7.73
N LYS A 3 -14.06 -9.73 -6.80
CA LYS A 3 -14.73 -9.26 -5.61
C LYS A 3 -13.70 -8.65 -4.65
N ALA A 4 -14.03 -7.54 -4.00
CA ALA A 4 -13.12 -6.94 -3.02
C ALA A 4 -12.90 -7.90 -1.84
N ILE A 5 -11.66 -7.99 -1.37
CA ILE A 5 -11.26 -8.84 -0.24
C ILE A 5 -10.68 -7.96 0.86
N VAL A 6 -11.07 -8.20 2.09
CA VAL A 6 -10.70 -7.41 3.27
C VAL A 6 -10.08 -8.30 4.34
N LEU A 7 -8.98 -7.84 4.93
CA LEU A 7 -8.43 -8.49 6.12
C LEU A 7 -9.13 -7.93 7.37
N VAL A 8 -9.68 -8.81 8.20
CA VAL A 8 -10.27 -8.46 9.50
C VAL A 8 -9.37 -9.02 10.59
N LEU A 9 -8.79 -8.17 11.39
CA LEU A 9 -7.93 -8.51 12.50
C LEU A 9 -8.59 -8.10 13.82
N ASP A 10 -9.12 -9.09 14.53
CA ASP A 10 -9.82 -8.95 15.81
C ASP A 10 -9.70 -10.28 16.55
N ASP A 11 -9.43 -10.32 17.82
CA ASP A 11 -9.28 -11.57 18.57
C ASP A 11 -10.63 -12.14 19.07
N ASP A 12 -11.68 -11.33 19.03
CA ASP A 12 -13.05 -11.75 19.35
C ASP A 12 -13.73 -12.36 18.11
N ILE A 13 -13.94 -13.68 18.15
CA ILE A 13 -14.59 -14.43 17.06
C ILE A 13 -15.99 -13.90 16.75
N ALA A 14 -16.77 -13.53 17.79
CA ALA A 14 -18.11 -12.99 17.58
C ALA A 14 -18.07 -11.65 16.84
N MET A 15 -17.04 -10.84 17.12
CA MET A 15 -16.83 -9.59 16.40
C MET A 15 -16.35 -9.84 14.96
N GLN A 16 -15.46 -10.80 14.73
CA GLN A 16 -15.07 -11.22 13.38
C GLN A 16 -16.30 -11.62 12.54
N GLU A 17 -17.18 -12.45 13.09
CA GLU A 17 -18.42 -12.86 12.42
C GLU A 17 -19.31 -11.65 12.11
N GLN A 18 -19.52 -10.75 13.08
CA GLN A 18 -20.34 -9.56 12.90
C GLN A 18 -19.78 -8.65 11.80
N VAL A 19 -18.45 -8.46 11.74
CA VAL A 19 -17.79 -7.66 10.71
C VAL A 19 -17.89 -8.36 9.36
N ALA A 20 -17.66 -9.66 9.30
CA ALA A 20 -17.74 -10.45 8.08
C ALA A 20 -19.14 -10.41 7.46
N ASP A 21 -20.20 -10.56 8.27
CA ASP A 21 -21.60 -10.49 7.82
C ASP A 21 -21.92 -9.10 7.23
N ARG A 22 -21.46 -8.02 7.87
CA ARG A 22 -21.65 -6.66 7.36
C ARG A 22 -20.89 -6.41 6.05
N LEU A 23 -19.66 -6.94 5.92
CA LEU A 23 -18.88 -6.88 4.68
C LEU A 23 -19.57 -7.69 3.57
N LEU A 24 -20.04 -8.89 3.88
CA LEU A 24 -20.76 -9.75 2.93
C LEU A 24 -22.05 -9.07 2.42
N ALA A 25 -22.81 -8.40 3.30
CA ALA A 25 -23.97 -7.62 2.91
C ALA A 25 -23.66 -6.47 1.96
N LEU A 26 -22.41 -5.99 1.94
CA LEU A 26 -21.89 -4.98 1.00
C LEU A 26 -21.24 -5.60 -0.25
N GLY A 27 -21.26 -6.92 -0.39
CA GLY A 27 -20.69 -7.64 -1.52
C GLY A 27 -19.16 -7.80 -1.44
N VAL A 28 -18.59 -7.77 -0.24
CA VAL A 28 -17.16 -7.84 0.05
C VAL A 28 -16.83 -9.16 0.73
N ASP A 29 -15.76 -9.84 0.29
CA ASP A 29 -15.24 -11.01 0.98
C ASP A 29 -14.27 -10.59 2.09
N SER A 30 -14.16 -11.39 3.13
CA SER A 30 -13.25 -11.14 4.24
C SER A 30 -12.42 -12.37 4.60
N VAL A 31 -11.21 -12.11 5.05
CA VAL A 31 -10.34 -13.08 5.73
C VAL A 31 -10.20 -12.59 7.16
N CYS A 32 -10.69 -13.39 8.11
CA CYS A 32 -10.66 -13.04 9.53
C CYS A 32 -9.52 -13.77 10.23
N VAL A 33 -8.77 -13.05 11.05
CA VAL A 33 -7.63 -13.55 11.82
C VAL A 33 -7.64 -12.94 13.23
N GLY A 34 -7.16 -13.69 14.21
CA GLY A 34 -7.24 -13.30 15.62
C GLY A 34 -5.93 -12.72 16.19
N ASN A 35 -4.86 -12.57 15.42
CA ASN A 35 -3.58 -12.09 15.92
C ASN A 35 -2.68 -11.55 14.81
N MET A 36 -1.65 -10.77 15.20
CA MET A 36 -0.71 -10.13 14.26
C MET A 36 0.07 -11.13 13.40
N THR A 37 0.46 -12.29 13.95
CA THR A 37 1.24 -13.29 13.22
C THR A 37 0.45 -13.86 12.05
N ASP A 38 -0.82 -14.21 12.28
CA ASP A 38 -1.69 -14.73 11.24
C ASP A 38 -2.05 -13.66 10.21
N ALA A 39 -2.27 -12.40 10.65
CA ALA A 39 -2.49 -11.28 9.75
C ALA A 39 -1.31 -11.08 8.79
N ASN A 40 -0.08 -11.09 9.31
CA ASN A 40 1.12 -10.99 8.46
C ASN A 40 1.26 -12.18 7.52
N ALA A 41 0.88 -13.40 7.93
CA ALA A 41 0.91 -14.58 7.08
C ALA A 41 -0.11 -14.48 5.92
N GLU A 42 -1.32 -14.00 6.20
CA GLU A 42 -2.34 -13.80 5.15
C GLU A 42 -1.94 -12.69 4.17
N MET A 43 -1.35 -11.59 4.64
CA MET A 43 -0.83 -10.52 3.79
C MET A 43 0.34 -10.95 2.89
N GLN A 44 1.02 -12.05 3.21
CA GLN A 44 2.03 -12.63 2.32
C GLN A 44 1.42 -13.50 1.21
N LYS A 45 0.21 -14.02 1.40
CA LYS A 45 -0.46 -14.91 0.44
C LYS A 45 -1.26 -14.15 -0.61
N GLN A 46 -1.86 -13.01 -0.23
CA GLN A 46 -2.74 -12.25 -1.10
C GLN A 46 -2.77 -10.76 -0.74
N ASN A 47 -3.24 -9.94 -1.68
CA ASN A 47 -3.45 -8.50 -1.47
C ASN A 47 -4.87 -8.26 -0.95
N PHE A 48 -5.02 -7.28 -0.06
CA PHE A 48 -6.29 -6.85 0.48
C PHE A 48 -6.63 -5.44 -0.01
N ASN A 49 -7.91 -5.14 -0.19
CA ASN A 49 -8.38 -3.82 -0.60
C ASN A 49 -8.30 -2.80 0.54
N PHE A 50 -8.54 -3.25 1.77
CA PHE A 50 -8.34 -2.49 3.00
C PHE A 50 -8.29 -3.45 4.19
N ILE A 51 -7.96 -2.93 5.37
CA ILE A 51 -7.90 -3.70 6.62
C ILE A 51 -8.92 -3.13 7.60
N VAL A 52 -9.63 -4.01 8.30
CA VAL A 52 -10.38 -3.70 9.52
C VAL A 52 -9.54 -4.18 10.69
N LEU A 53 -9.14 -3.28 11.57
CA LEU A 53 -8.19 -3.53 12.64
C LEU A 53 -8.78 -3.22 13.99
N ASP A 54 -8.90 -4.22 14.87
CA ASP A 54 -9.01 -3.97 16.30
C ASP A 54 -7.66 -3.56 16.88
N LEU A 55 -7.64 -2.66 17.82
CA LEU A 55 -6.40 -2.27 18.50
C LEU A 55 -6.01 -3.27 19.59
N GLU A 56 -6.97 -3.83 20.29
CA GLU A 56 -6.72 -4.72 21.43
C GLU A 56 -6.54 -6.17 20.97
N ILE A 57 -5.41 -6.45 20.32
CA ILE A 57 -5.09 -7.74 19.72
C ILE A 57 -3.85 -8.38 20.35
N PRO A 58 -3.73 -9.73 20.30
CA PRO A 58 -2.50 -10.42 20.68
C PRO A 58 -1.50 -10.45 19.51
N VAL A 59 -0.22 -10.55 19.83
CA VAL A 59 0.84 -10.73 18.81
C VAL A 59 0.72 -12.11 18.16
N ARG A 60 0.41 -13.15 18.93
CA ARG A 60 0.22 -14.53 18.48
C ARG A 60 -0.85 -15.21 19.32
N TYR A 61 -1.37 -16.31 18.83
CA TYR A 61 -2.34 -17.11 19.57
C TYR A 61 -1.86 -17.40 21.02
N GLY A 62 -2.74 -17.15 22.00
CA GLY A 62 -2.46 -17.36 23.42
C GLY A 62 -1.60 -16.30 24.10
N SER A 63 -1.15 -15.26 23.42
CA SER A 63 -0.50 -14.11 24.05
C SER A 63 -1.53 -13.07 24.54
N MET A 64 -1.10 -12.17 25.41
CA MET A 64 -1.98 -11.11 25.94
C MET A 64 -2.37 -10.12 24.86
N THR A 65 -3.65 -9.73 24.84
CA THR A 65 -4.15 -8.61 24.05
C THR A 65 -3.70 -7.29 24.63
N ARG A 66 -3.35 -6.33 23.80
CA ARG A 66 -2.96 -4.98 24.19
C ARG A 66 -3.21 -4.01 23.05
N VAL A 67 -3.63 -2.80 23.38
CA VAL A 67 -3.82 -1.69 22.43
C VAL A 67 -2.50 -1.35 21.70
N GLU A 68 -1.38 -1.45 22.40
CA GLU A 68 -0.04 -1.21 21.83
C GLU A 68 0.30 -2.16 20.68
N ASN A 69 -0.23 -3.40 20.70
CA ASN A 69 -0.03 -4.35 19.61
C ASN A 69 -0.73 -3.90 18.32
N GLY A 70 -1.96 -3.41 18.42
CA GLY A 70 -2.68 -2.85 17.27
C GLY A 70 -2.01 -1.60 16.71
N LYS A 71 -1.53 -0.70 17.58
CA LYS A 71 -0.74 0.47 17.17
C LYS A 71 0.55 0.06 16.48
N LEU A 72 1.27 -0.93 17.03
CA LEU A 72 2.48 -1.48 16.43
C LEU A 72 2.19 -2.09 15.05
N PHE A 73 1.13 -2.86 14.92
CA PHE A 73 0.73 -3.44 13.64
C PHE A 73 0.43 -2.35 12.61
N LEU A 74 -0.33 -1.32 12.98
CA LEU A 74 -0.61 -0.17 12.12
C LEU A 74 0.67 0.54 11.68
N SER A 75 1.60 0.81 12.60
CA SER A 75 2.91 1.40 12.30
C SER A 75 3.71 0.56 11.31
N GLN A 76 3.80 -0.76 11.52
CA GLN A 76 4.46 -1.69 10.60
C GLN A 76 3.81 -1.73 9.21
N LEU A 77 2.50 -1.57 9.13
CA LEU A 77 1.80 -1.43 7.85
C LEU A 77 2.23 -0.16 7.14
N ARG A 78 2.34 0.96 7.85
CA ARG A 78 2.71 2.27 7.28
C ARG A 78 4.17 2.35 6.83
N GLU A 79 5.05 1.51 7.37
CA GLU A 79 6.40 1.33 6.81
C GLU A 79 6.40 0.71 5.39
N LYS A 80 5.32 0.02 5.01
CA LYS A 80 5.23 -0.74 3.76
C LYS A 80 4.20 -0.18 2.78
N TYR A 81 3.14 0.41 3.29
CA TYR A 81 1.97 0.88 2.53
C TYR A 81 1.55 2.25 3.05
N ASN A 82 1.40 3.22 2.16
CA ASN A 82 0.76 4.46 2.55
C ASN A 82 -0.76 4.27 2.75
N ARG A 83 -1.42 5.28 3.32
CA ARG A 83 -2.84 5.21 3.67
C ARG A 83 -3.79 5.05 2.48
N ASP A 84 -3.35 5.42 1.28
CA ASP A 84 -4.16 5.31 0.06
C ASP A 84 -3.95 3.96 -0.64
N GLU A 85 -2.78 3.33 -0.46
CA GLU A 85 -2.48 2.00 -1.00
C GLU A 85 -3.19 0.89 -0.23
N LEU A 86 -3.18 0.96 1.09
CA LEU A 86 -3.84 0.01 1.96
C LEU A 86 -4.58 0.75 3.08
N PRO A 87 -5.81 1.19 2.85
CA PRO A 87 -6.62 1.83 3.87
C PRO A 87 -6.81 0.94 5.11
N VAL A 88 -6.77 1.55 6.29
CA VAL A 88 -7.03 0.86 7.56
C VAL A 88 -8.18 1.55 8.29
N ILE A 89 -9.24 0.81 8.51
CA ILE A 89 -10.37 1.19 9.37
C ILE A 89 -10.10 0.58 10.75
N VAL A 90 -9.83 1.42 11.72
CA VAL A 90 -9.66 0.97 13.11
C VAL A 90 -11.04 0.82 13.74
N ILE A 91 -11.28 -0.32 14.37
CA ILE A 91 -12.47 -0.58 15.21
C ILE A 91 -12.01 -0.78 16.64
N THR A 92 -12.74 -0.27 17.64
CA THR A 92 -12.36 -0.42 19.04
C THR A 92 -13.55 -0.40 19.98
N GLY A 93 -13.47 -1.22 21.02
CA GLY A 93 -14.41 -1.21 22.16
C GLY A 93 -14.09 -0.13 23.19
N HIS A 94 -12.88 0.43 23.20
CA HIS A 94 -12.49 1.49 24.11
C HIS A 94 -13.19 2.81 23.75
N GLY A 95 -13.86 3.39 24.74
CA GLY A 95 -14.82 4.47 24.52
C GLY A 95 -14.17 5.80 24.13
N LEU A 96 -15.00 6.65 23.50
CA LEU A 96 -14.75 8.06 23.15
C LEU A 96 -14.33 8.99 24.31
N LYS A 97 -14.12 8.48 25.52
CA LYS A 97 -13.52 9.24 26.61
C LYS A 97 -12.00 9.38 26.44
N ASP A 98 -11.41 8.60 25.53
CA ASP A 98 -9.99 8.62 25.20
C ASP A 98 -9.79 9.35 23.87
N THR A 99 -10.00 10.68 23.90
CA THR A 99 -9.66 11.60 22.79
C THR A 99 -8.19 11.42 22.39
N ASP A 100 -7.34 10.99 23.32
CA ASP A 100 -5.93 10.79 23.10
C ASP A 100 -5.68 9.57 22.21
N LEU A 101 -6.38 8.44 22.44
CA LEU A 101 -6.25 7.25 21.62
C LEU A 101 -6.65 7.49 20.15
N CYS A 102 -7.75 8.21 19.93
CA CYS A 102 -8.19 8.56 18.59
C CYS A 102 -7.15 9.43 17.87
N THR A 103 -6.60 10.44 18.57
CA THR A 103 -5.56 11.32 18.05
C THR A 103 -4.26 10.55 17.73
N GLU A 104 -3.84 9.63 18.60
CA GLU A 104 -2.67 8.79 18.38
C GLU A 104 -2.84 7.89 17.15
N VAL A 105 -3.99 7.24 17.01
CA VAL A 105 -4.29 6.33 15.89
C VAL A 105 -4.32 7.07 14.55
N PHE A 106 -4.90 8.29 14.52
CA PHE A 106 -4.81 9.13 13.33
C PHE A 106 -3.39 9.67 13.09
N GLY A 107 -2.61 9.90 14.13
CA GLY A 107 -1.19 10.21 14.05
C GLY A 107 -0.34 9.07 13.48
N LEU A 108 -0.83 7.82 13.56
CA LEU A 108 -0.26 6.64 12.90
C LEU A 108 -0.86 6.39 11.50
N ASP A 109 -1.51 7.38 10.90
CA ASP A 109 -2.11 7.31 9.56
C ASP A 109 -3.22 6.25 9.39
N ALA A 110 -4.02 5.99 10.42
CA ALA A 110 -5.30 5.31 10.23
C ALA A 110 -6.20 6.11 9.30
N ASN A 111 -6.97 5.43 8.47
CA ASN A 111 -7.87 6.08 7.52
C ASN A 111 -9.21 6.42 8.16
N ASP A 112 -9.65 5.60 9.11
CA ASP A 112 -10.92 5.74 9.78
C ASP A 112 -10.90 5.12 11.18
N PHE A 113 -11.84 5.56 12.03
CA PHE A 113 -11.95 5.10 13.40
C PHE A 113 -13.43 4.89 13.76
N ILE A 114 -13.83 3.67 14.02
CA ILE A 114 -15.21 3.27 14.30
C ILE A 114 -15.29 2.63 15.68
N LYS A 115 -16.23 3.11 16.48
CA LYS A 115 -16.46 2.57 17.82
C LYS A 115 -17.34 1.31 17.78
N LYS A 116 -16.96 0.32 18.58
CA LYS A 116 -17.83 -0.82 18.93
C LYS A 116 -18.76 -0.46 20.12
N PRO A 117 -20.01 -0.91 20.19
CA PRO A 117 -20.75 -1.60 19.11
C PRO A 117 -21.09 -0.63 17.98
N PHE A 118 -21.22 -1.17 16.76
CA PHE A 118 -21.51 -0.37 15.57
C PHE A 118 -22.87 0.31 15.66
N VAL A 119 -22.87 1.64 15.48
CA VAL A 119 -24.09 2.46 15.48
C VAL A 119 -24.70 2.50 14.08
N SER A 120 -26.02 2.74 14.01
CA SER A 120 -26.76 2.82 12.75
C SER A 120 -26.94 4.24 12.22
N GLN A 121 -26.48 5.26 12.95
CA GLN A 121 -26.59 6.68 12.57
C GLN A 121 -25.25 7.39 12.65
N GLY A 122 -25.07 8.40 11.81
CA GLY A 122 -23.85 9.19 11.75
C GLY A 122 -22.73 8.48 10.94
N HIS A 123 -21.51 8.53 11.44
CA HIS A 123 -20.36 7.87 10.83
C HIS A 123 -20.38 6.37 11.15
N THR A 124 -20.92 5.57 10.24
CA THR A 124 -21.11 4.13 10.43
C THR A 124 -20.01 3.30 9.78
N PHE A 125 -19.85 2.06 10.24
CA PHE A 125 -18.93 1.10 9.63
C PHE A 125 -19.22 0.93 8.13
N GLU A 126 -20.50 0.82 7.75
CA GLU A 126 -20.90 0.66 6.34
C GLU A 126 -20.56 1.89 5.50
N SER A 127 -20.67 3.10 6.06
CA SER A 127 -20.30 4.32 5.35
C SER A 127 -18.80 4.41 5.10
N ALA A 128 -17.98 4.01 6.07
CA ALA A 128 -16.54 3.92 5.92
C ALA A 128 -16.14 2.87 4.87
N VAL A 129 -16.73 1.67 4.95
CA VAL A 129 -16.49 0.59 3.96
C VAL A 129 -16.85 1.06 2.54
N ARG A 130 -18.02 1.68 2.33
CA ARG A 130 -18.44 2.19 1.02
C ARG A 130 -17.46 3.22 0.46
N LYS A 131 -16.93 4.11 1.29
CA LYS A 131 -15.93 5.10 0.90
C LYS A 131 -14.67 4.41 0.32
N TYR A 132 -14.15 3.38 1.00
CA TYR A 132 -12.94 2.69 0.54
C TYR A 132 -13.19 1.71 -0.61
N LEU A 133 -14.39 1.17 -0.72
CA LEU A 133 -14.79 0.39 -1.90
C LEU A 133 -14.93 1.27 -3.14
N ALA A 134 -15.43 2.51 -3.01
CA ALA A 134 -15.51 3.46 -4.10
C ALA A 134 -14.11 3.84 -4.60
N SER A 135 -13.20 4.21 -3.68
CA SER A 135 -11.80 4.52 -4.02
C SER A 135 -11.04 3.32 -4.59
N SER A 136 -11.34 2.10 -4.13
CA SER A 136 -10.77 0.86 -4.71
C SER A 136 -11.36 0.52 -6.08
N ARG A 137 -12.59 0.91 -6.37
CA ARG A 137 -13.22 0.73 -7.69
C ARG A 137 -12.69 1.73 -8.72
N GLU A 138 -12.32 2.94 -8.28
CA GLU A 138 -11.64 3.92 -9.14
C GLU A 138 -10.22 3.48 -9.49
N LYS A 139 -9.56 2.71 -8.62
CA LYS A 139 -8.34 1.93 -8.94
C LYS A 139 -8.74 0.62 -9.65
N THR A 140 -9.40 0.73 -10.78
CA THR A 140 -9.71 -0.44 -11.62
C THR A 140 -8.40 -1.09 -12.09
N VAL A 141 -8.47 -2.37 -12.48
CA VAL A 141 -7.34 -3.12 -13.11
C VAL A 141 -6.71 -2.35 -14.29
N ALA A 142 -7.42 -1.35 -14.84
CA ALA A 142 -6.90 -0.40 -15.82
C ALA A 142 -5.83 0.56 -15.26
N ASP A 143 -5.83 0.83 -13.96
CA ASP A 143 -4.91 1.80 -13.34
C ASP A 143 -3.63 1.14 -12.81
N ILE A 144 -3.67 -0.18 -12.50
CA ILE A 144 -2.49 -0.95 -12.14
C ILE A 144 -1.86 -1.51 -13.41
N TRP A 145 -1.01 -0.70 -14.04
CA TRP A 145 -0.32 -1.08 -15.27
C TRP A 145 1.07 -1.71 -15.01
N LEU A 146 1.62 -1.57 -13.80
CA LEU A 146 2.87 -2.19 -13.38
C LEU A 146 2.60 -3.12 -12.18
N SER A 147 2.92 -4.39 -12.30
CA SER A 147 2.80 -5.40 -11.25
C SER A 147 4.10 -6.16 -11.04
N ARG A 148 4.24 -6.82 -9.90
CA ARG A 148 5.44 -7.56 -9.55
C ARG A 148 5.13 -8.89 -8.86
N GLU A 149 6.02 -9.85 -9.09
CA GLU A 149 6.08 -11.12 -8.38
C GLU A 149 7.51 -11.37 -7.90
N LYS A 150 7.70 -11.64 -6.61
CA LYS A 150 9.02 -11.95 -6.06
C LYS A 150 9.35 -13.43 -6.31
N VAL A 151 10.43 -13.66 -7.02
CA VAL A 151 11.00 -14.98 -7.29
C VAL A 151 12.38 -15.03 -6.63
N LYS A 152 12.86 -16.21 -6.21
CA LYS A 152 14.15 -16.36 -5.51
C LYS A 152 15.29 -15.60 -6.23
N GLY A 153 15.79 -14.54 -5.58
CA GLY A 153 16.90 -13.71 -6.07
C GLY A 153 16.54 -12.69 -7.16
N SER A 154 15.29 -12.65 -7.63
CA SER A 154 14.83 -11.69 -8.62
C SER A 154 13.39 -11.25 -8.36
N THR A 155 12.99 -10.15 -9.00
CA THR A 155 11.60 -9.71 -9.08
C THR A 155 11.17 -9.79 -10.53
N GLN A 156 10.08 -10.49 -10.79
CA GLN A 156 9.44 -10.52 -12.09
C GLN A 156 8.48 -9.34 -12.18
N TRP A 157 8.76 -8.41 -13.08
CA TRP A 157 7.95 -7.24 -13.33
C TRP A 157 7.10 -7.44 -14.57
N THR A 158 5.82 -7.11 -14.48
CA THR A 158 4.89 -7.17 -15.61
C THR A 158 4.26 -5.80 -15.81
N VAL A 159 4.41 -5.28 -17.03
CA VAL A 159 3.76 -4.04 -17.50
C VAL A 159 2.58 -4.44 -18.36
N VAL A 160 1.41 -3.87 -18.09
CA VAL A 160 0.25 -3.94 -18.97
C VAL A 160 0.23 -2.65 -19.79
N CYS A 161 0.45 -2.75 -21.09
CA CYS A 161 0.43 -1.60 -22.00
C CYS A 161 -0.98 -1.02 -22.17
N LYS A 162 -1.12 0.16 -22.76
CA LYS A 162 -2.43 0.80 -22.96
C LYS A 162 -3.35 -0.01 -23.87
N ASP A 163 -2.79 -0.73 -24.84
CA ASP A 163 -3.50 -1.65 -25.73
C ASP A 163 -3.89 -3.00 -25.08
N GLY A 164 -3.57 -3.20 -23.78
CA GLY A 164 -3.82 -4.44 -23.05
C GLY A 164 -2.74 -5.51 -23.21
N THR A 165 -1.75 -5.32 -24.08
CA THR A 165 -0.63 -6.26 -24.20
C THR A 165 0.25 -6.23 -22.96
N ARG A 166 1.07 -7.28 -22.75
CA ARG A 166 1.90 -7.42 -21.55
C ARG A 166 3.37 -7.58 -21.91
N ARG A 167 4.21 -6.89 -21.15
CA ARG A 167 5.67 -7.09 -21.17
C ARG A 167 6.14 -7.56 -19.80
N THR A 168 6.99 -8.56 -19.76
CA THR A 168 7.51 -9.11 -18.53
C THR A 168 9.04 -9.15 -18.56
N ALA A 169 9.67 -8.72 -17.48
CA ALA A 169 11.11 -8.77 -17.31
C ALA A 169 11.49 -9.25 -15.91
N SER A 170 12.43 -10.16 -15.81
CA SER A 170 13.02 -10.60 -14.56
C SER A 170 14.24 -9.73 -14.22
N ILE A 171 14.22 -9.08 -13.07
CA ILE A 171 15.26 -8.15 -12.63
C ILE A 171 15.75 -8.59 -11.24
N ARG A 172 17.07 -8.65 -11.05
CA ARG A 172 17.66 -9.02 -9.76
C ARG A 172 17.13 -8.10 -8.65
N SER A 173 16.71 -8.69 -7.52
CA SER A 173 16.07 -7.96 -6.42
C SER A 173 17.00 -6.95 -5.73
N ASP A 174 18.32 -7.22 -5.76
CA ASP A 174 19.34 -6.38 -5.13
C ASP A 174 19.87 -5.23 -6.01
N CYS A 175 19.41 -5.12 -7.25
CA CYS A 175 19.93 -4.13 -8.18
C CYS A 175 19.17 -2.78 -8.13
N LYS A 176 19.86 -1.71 -8.53
CA LYS A 176 19.33 -0.33 -8.55
C LYS A 176 18.07 -0.19 -9.40
N ARG A 177 17.97 -0.90 -10.53
CA ARG A 177 16.79 -0.92 -11.40
C ARG A 177 15.54 -1.44 -10.66
N ASN A 178 15.72 -2.49 -9.85
CA ASN A 178 14.62 -3.04 -9.08
C ASN A 178 14.10 -2.03 -8.06
N LYS A 179 15.00 -1.31 -7.40
CA LYS A 179 14.62 -0.25 -6.44
C LYS A 179 13.86 0.89 -7.11
N ILE A 180 14.27 1.35 -8.30
CA ILE A 180 13.53 2.34 -9.07
C ILE A 180 12.13 1.82 -9.42
N LEU A 181 12.03 0.57 -9.89
CA LEU A 181 10.73 -0.03 -10.24
C LEU A 181 9.82 -0.21 -9.03
N GLU A 182 10.36 -0.46 -7.83
CA GLU A 182 9.58 -0.46 -6.59
C GLU A 182 8.95 0.91 -6.31
N VAL A 183 9.71 1.99 -6.48
CA VAL A 183 9.17 3.35 -6.31
C VAL A 183 8.11 3.65 -7.37
N ILE A 184 8.38 3.30 -8.64
CA ILE A 184 7.41 3.48 -9.74
C ILE A 184 6.13 2.67 -9.45
N TYR A 185 6.26 1.44 -8.97
CA TYR A 185 5.13 0.59 -8.62
C TYR A 185 4.24 1.22 -7.54
N LEU A 186 4.84 1.80 -6.52
CA LEU A 186 4.12 2.48 -5.43
C LEU A 186 3.45 3.77 -5.90
N LYS A 187 4.03 4.46 -6.88
CA LYS A 187 3.65 5.80 -7.34
C LYS A 187 3.09 5.82 -8.77
N GLN A 188 2.76 4.68 -9.35
CA GLN A 188 2.44 4.56 -10.78
C GLN A 188 1.23 5.39 -11.25
N ASN A 189 0.42 5.88 -10.33
CA ASN A 189 -0.76 6.71 -10.62
C ASN A 189 -0.59 8.18 -10.21
N ASP A 190 0.57 8.57 -9.66
CA ASP A 190 0.79 9.92 -9.13
C ASP A 190 1.26 10.92 -10.20
N GLY A 191 1.48 10.48 -11.45
CA GLY A 191 2.01 11.32 -12.54
C GLY A 191 3.53 11.54 -12.39
N VAL A 192 3.96 12.76 -12.06
CA VAL A 192 5.38 13.07 -11.82
C VAL A 192 5.78 12.59 -10.43
N ILE A 193 6.76 11.68 -10.36
CA ILE A 193 7.32 11.22 -9.09
C ILE A 193 8.41 12.19 -8.64
N PRO A 194 8.28 12.84 -7.47
CA PRO A 194 9.29 13.76 -6.95
C PRO A 194 10.67 13.10 -6.84
N HIS A 195 11.74 13.85 -7.10
CA HIS A 195 13.11 13.35 -6.96
C HIS A 195 13.39 12.82 -5.55
N GLN A 196 12.80 13.45 -4.52
CA GLN A 196 12.93 13.02 -3.13
C GLN A 196 12.37 11.60 -2.93
N ASP A 197 11.20 11.30 -3.48
CA ASP A 197 10.57 9.97 -3.33
C ASP A 197 11.42 8.86 -3.97
N ILE A 198 12.04 9.14 -5.13
CA ILE A 198 12.96 8.19 -5.77
C ILE A 198 14.23 8.02 -4.93
N TYR A 199 14.76 9.11 -4.38
CA TYR A 199 15.94 9.09 -3.52
C TYR A 199 15.69 8.26 -2.26
N ASP A 200 14.62 8.56 -1.53
CA ASP A 200 14.27 7.90 -0.27
C ASP A 200 13.91 6.42 -0.49
N GLY A 201 13.06 6.13 -1.48
CA GLY A 201 12.62 4.77 -1.79
C GLY A 201 13.74 3.87 -2.30
N CYS A 202 14.78 4.44 -2.91
CA CYS A 202 15.94 3.67 -3.37
C CYS A 202 17.03 3.50 -2.31
N ASN A 203 16.94 4.22 -1.20
CA ASN A 203 17.96 4.24 -0.15
C ASN A 203 19.37 4.47 -0.73
N TRP A 204 19.50 5.50 -1.58
CA TRP A 204 20.74 5.83 -2.28
C TRP A 204 21.57 6.84 -1.53
N ASP A 205 22.88 6.75 -1.70
CA ASP A 205 23.79 7.80 -1.28
C ASP A 205 23.51 9.07 -2.12
N GLU A 206 23.33 10.20 -1.44
CA GLU A 206 23.00 11.51 -1.98
C GLU A 206 23.90 11.92 -3.16
N PHE A 207 25.16 11.43 -3.18
CA PHE A 207 26.14 11.77 -4.19
C PHE A 207 26.05 10.96 -5.50
N GLU A 208 25.29 9.88 -5.53
CA GLU A 208 25.29 8.98 -6.67
C GLU A 208 24.34 9.40 -7.81
N TYR A 209 23.12 9.88 -7.45
CA TYR A 209 22.09 10.19 -8.44
C TYR A 209 21.53 11.60 -8.34
N PHE A 210 21.60 12.20 -7.18
CA PHE A 210 21.07 13.53 -6.91
C PHE A 210 22.15 14.45 -6.36
N LYS A 211 22.00 15.75 -6.64
CA LYS A 211 22.81 16.81 -6.06
C LYS A 211 21.89 17.70 -5.25
N LYS A 212 22.21 17.90 -3.98
CA LYS A 212 21.51 18.86 -3.14
C LYS A 212 21.91 20.27 -3.56
N GLU A 213 20.95 21.05 -3.97
CA GLU A 213 21.15 22.45 -4.34
C GLU A 213 21.20 23.34 -3.09
N LYS A 214 21.72 24.58 -3.23
CA LYS A 214 21.87 25.54 -2.11
C LYS A 214 20.54 25.89 -1.43
N ASN A 215 19.42 25.74 -2.11
CA ASN A 215 18.07 25.99 -1.59
C ASN A 215 17.45 24.78 -0.89
N GLY A 216 18.20 23.67 -0.73
CA GLY A 216 17.74 22.44 -0.10
C GLY A 216 16.99 21.46 -1.03
N SER A 217 16.71 21.85 -2.28
CA SER A 217 16.10 20.95 -3.27
C SER A 217 17.13 19.98 -3.85
N PHE A 218 16.66 18.87 -4.42
CA PHE A 218 17.51 17.90 -5.11
C PHE A 218 17.40 18.07 -6.63
N SER A 219 18.54 17.99 -7.31
CA SER A 219 18.58 17.88 -8.77
C SER A 219 19.17 16.53 -9.17
N ALA A 220 18.58 15.87 -10.18
CA ALA A 220 19.05 14.57 -10.63
C ALA A 220 20.40 14.69 -11.36
N LYS A 221 21.39 13.89 -10.95
CA LYS A 221 22.60 13.64 -11.74
C LYS A 221 22.22 12.80 -12.96
N ARG A 222 22.09 13.45 -14.11
CA ARG A 222 21.49 12.90 -15.32
C ARG A 222 22.15 11.59 -15.83
N GLY A 223 23.45 11.40 -15.64
CA GLY A 223 24.17 10.26 -16.21
C GLY A 223 23.78 8.90 -15.63
N PRO A 224 24.02 8.63 -14.32
CA PRO A 224 23.73 7.33 -13.71
C PRO A 224 22.25 6.98 -13.70
N LEU A 225 21.36 7.92 -13.34
CA LEU A 225 19.93 7.71 -13.33
C LEU A 225 19.40 7.41 -14.75
N ARG A 226 19.78 8.22 -15.74
CA ARG A 226 19.39 8.03 -17.14
C ARG A 226 19.80 6.66 -17.67
N SER A 227 20.98 6.16 -17.29
CA SER A 227 21.44 4.82 -17.67
C SER A 227 20.53 3.71 -17.13
N GLN A 228 20.05 3.82 -15.88
CA GLN A 228 19.11 2.84 -15.32
C GLN A 228 17.72 2.97 -15.94
N MET A 229 17.25 4.18 -16.17
CA MET A 229 15.97 4.45 -16.85
C MET A 229 15.95 3.86 -18.25
N SER A 230 16.97 4.09 -19.06
CA SER A 230 17.08 3.51 -20.41
C SER A 230 17.09 1.97 -20.41
N ARG A 231 17.67 1.33 -19.38
CA ARG A 231 17.61 -0.13 -19.24
C ARG A 231 16.23 -0.63 -18.83
N ILE A 232 15.48 0.13 -18.04
CA ILE A 232 14.09 -0.18 -17.68
C ILE A 232 13.20 -0.02 -18.91
N GLU A 233 13.34 1.07 -19.65
CA GLU A 233 12.65 1.33 -20.90
C GLU A 233 12.86 0.19 -21.91
N LYS A 234 14.11 -0.21 -22.13
CA LYS A 234 14.43 -1.35 -23.01
C LYS A 234 13.80 -2.67 -22.54
N ALA A 235 13.76 -2.92 -21.23
CA ALA A 235 13.24 -4.17 -20.68
C ALA A 235 11.71 -4.22 -20.63
N LEU A 236 11.06 -3.11 -20.26
CA LEU A 236 9.64 -3.04 -19.93
C LEU A 236 8.85 -2.03 -20.77
N GLY A 237 9.54 -1.20 -21.56
CA GLY A 237 8.90 -0.14 -22.38
C GLY A 237 8.41 1.07 -21.60
N ILE A 238 8.67 1.14 -20.29
CA ILE A 238 8.28 2.28 -19.46
C ILE A 238 9.12 3.49 -19.86
N ILE A 239 8.47 4.55 -20.34
CA ILE A 239 9.13 5.80 -20.69
C ILE A 239 9.24 6.67 -19.44
N MET A 240 10.43 7.20 -19.19
CA MET A 240 10.72 8.03 -18.02
C MET A 240 11.45 9.30 -18.44
N GLU A 241 10.89 10.45 -18.11
CA GLU A 241 11.51 11.75 -18.39
C GLU A 241 11.91 12.46 -17.09
N ILE A 242 13.19 12.87 -17.01
CA ILE A 242 13.68 13.66 -15.87
C ILE A 242 13.26 15.11 -16.06
N ARG A 243 12.39 15.60 -15.20
CA ARG A 243 11.96 17.00 -15.10
C ARG A 243 12.67 17.74 -13.97
N GLN A 244 12.37 19.00 -13.79
CA GLN A 244 12.97 19.82 -12.74
C GLN A 244 12.48 19.40 -11.34
N ASP A 245 11.23 19.00 -11.22
CA ASP A 245 10.50 18.64 -10.00
C ASP A 245 10.47 17.13 -9.70
N GLY A 246 10.77 16.30 -10.70
CA GLY A 246 10.71 14.86 -10.52
C GLY A 246 11.00 14.06 -11.79
N VAL A 247 10.51 12.82 -11.80
CA VAL A 247 10.53 11.94 -12.96
C VAL A 247 9.11 11.67 -13.42
N ASP A 248 8.83 12.04 -14.64
CA ASP A 248 7.55 11.73 -15.31
C ASP A 248 7.59 10.30 -15.85
N ILE A 249 6.55 9.54 -15.56
CA ILE A 249 6.45 8.13 -15.92
C ILE A 249 5.29 7.94 -16.90
N THR A 250 5.60 7.40 -18.06
CA THR A 250 4.59 7.11 -19.07
C THR A 250 4.44 5.61 -19.28
N ARG A 251 3.20 5.14 -19.13
CA ARG A 251 2.80 3.76 -19.45
C ARG A 251 2.97 3.51 -20.96
N PRO A 252 3.58 2.40 -21.39
CA PRO A 252 3.76 2.11 -22.82
C PRO A 252 2.42 1.92 -23.53
N GLU A 253 2.38 2.35 -24.80
CA GLU A 253 1.19 2.19 -25.65
C GLU A 253 0.96 0.72 -26.03
N HIS A 254 2.02 0.03 -26.45
CA HIS A 254 1.99 -1.37 -26.88
C HIS A 254 3.29 -2.09 -26.54
N SER A 255 3.26 -3.43 -26.55
CA SER A 255 4.48 -4.24 -26.45
C SER A 255 5.14 -4.32 -27.83
N ILE A 256 6.38 -3.86 -27.91
CA ILE A 256 7.24 -4.02 -29.11
C ILE A 256 7.78 -5.44 -29.17
#